data_e376bce37804db4c9cd24e858940d939
#
_entry.id   e376bce37804db4c9cd24e858940d939
#
_cell.length_a   1.000
_cell.length_b   1.000
_cell.length_c   1.000
_cell.angle_alpha   90.00
_cell.angle_beta   90.00
_cell.angle_gamma   90.00
#
_symmetry.space_group_name_H-M   'P 1'
#
loop_
_entity.id
_entity.type
_entity.pdbx_description
1 polymer ?
#
loop_
_entity_poly.entity_id
_entity_poly.type
_entity_poly.pdbx_seq_one_letter_code
_entity_poly.pdbx_strand_id
1 'polypeptide(L)'
;MSRIGRMPIAVPAGVTVEIAENNHVTVKGPKGTLERTLPSEMDIKLEGAEVIVTRPNDLKKMKSLHGLTRTLIHNMVVGVTDGYKKELEVNGVGYRASKAGKVLTLNLGYSHPVEMTDPEGIESTVDGNKIIVSGIDKEKVGQYAAEIRDNRRPEPYKGKGIKYADEVIRRKVGKTGKK
;
A
#
# COMPACT_ATOMS: atom_id res chain seq x y z
N MET A 1 -17.45 -2.77 20.35
CA MET A 1 -17.13 -4.07 19.69
C MET A 1 -16.35 -3.80 18.40
N SER A 2 -15.32 -4.60 18.06
CA SER A 2 -14.63 -4.46 16.78
C SER A 2 -15.43 -5.17 15.69
N ARG A 3 -16.15 -4.42 14.85
CA ARG A 3 -16.89 -4.99 13.72
C ARG A 3 -15.95 -5.69 12.72
N ILE A 4 -14.82 -5.07 12.42
CA ILE A 4 -13.82 -5.58 11.46
C ILE A 4 -13.15 -6.86 12.00
N GLY A 5 -12.74 -6.89 13.28
CA GLY A 5 -12.04 -8.05 13.86
C GLY A 5 -12.86 -9.34 13.84
N ARG A 6 -14.19 -9.23 13.95
CA ARG A 6 -15.09 -10.40 13.96
C ARG A 6 -15.43 -10.96 12.58
N MET A 7 -15.12 -10.22 11.52
CA MET A 7 -15.42 -10.70 10.16
C MET A 7 -14.45 -11.81 9.79
N PRO A 8 -14.93 -13.00 9.43
CA PRO A 8 -14.08 -14.06 8.93
C PRO A 8 -13.34 -13.60 7.66
N ILE A 9 -12.23 -14.24 7.37
CA ILE A 9 -11.44 -13.98 6.17
C ILE A 9 -11.57 -15.20 5.29
N ALA A 10 -12.32 -15.09 4.21
CA ALA A 10 -12.42 -16.17 3.22
C ALA A 10 -11.06 -16.38 2.55
N VAL A 11 -10.63 -17.64 2.47
CA VAL A 11 -9.42 -18.06 1.77
C VAL A 11 -9.85 -18.56 0.38
N PRO A 12 -9.52 -17.82 -0.71
CA PRO A 12 -9.94 -18.23 -2.05
C PRO A 12 -9.23 -19.51 -2.50
N ALA A 13 -9.81 -20.18 -3.48
CA ALA A 13 -9.19 -21.35 -4.09
C ALA A 13 -7.81 -20.98 -4.68
N GLY A 14 -6.80 -21.80 -4.38
CA GLY A 14 -5.42 -21.57 -4.80
C GLY A 14 -4.60 -20.71 -3.82
N VAL A 15 -5.15 -20.33 -2.68
CA VAL A 15 -4.42 -19.71 -1.58
C VAL A 15 -4.30 -20.69 -0.43
N THR A 16 -3.12 -20.80 0.15
CA THR A 16 -2.83 -21.59 1.35
C THR A 16 -2.41 -20.67 2.48
N VAL A 17 -3.01 -20.82 3.65
CA VAL A 17 -2.66 -20.09 4.87
C VAL A 17 -2.10 -21.09 5.89
N GLU A 18 -0.87 -20.89 6.30
CA GLU A 18 -0.18 -21.65 7.32
C GLU A 18 0.00 -20.77 8.55
N ILE A 19 -0.36 -21.28 9.71
CA ILE A 19 -0.20 -20.59 11.00
C ILE A 19 0.77 -21.42 11.83
N ALA A 20 1.95 -20.87 12.07
CA ALA A 20 2.99 -21.48 12.88
C ALA A 20 2.97 -20.93 14.32
N GLU A 21 3.88 -21.41 15.15
CA GLU A 21 4.07 -20.93 16.52
C GLU A 21 4.29 -19.42 16.57
N ASN A 22 3.94 -18.80 17.70
CA ASN A 22 4.03 -17.34 17.91
C ASN A 22 3.25 -16.50 16.88
N ASN A 23 2.14 -17.00 16.34
CA ASN A 23 1.33 -16.34 15.33
C ASN A 23 2.15 -15.90 14.09
N HIS A 24 3.13 -16.69 13.70
CA HIS A 24 3.80 -16.52 12.42
C HIS A 24 2.88 -17.07 11.32
N VAL A 25 2.35 -16.17 10.50
CA VAL A 25 1.41 -16.51 9.43
C VAL A 25 2.10 -16.41 8.08
N THR A 26 2.04 -17.50 7.32
CA THR A 26 2.52 -17.57 5.94
C THR A 26 1.34 -17.74 5.01
N VAL A 27 1.20 -16.86 4.04
CA VAL A 27 0.13 -16.91 3.01
C VAL A 27 0.76 -17.10 1.66
N LYS A 28 0.45 -18.22 0.99
CA LYS A 28 0.93 -18.57 -0.35
C LYS A 28 -0.22 -18.47 -1.34
N GLY A 29 0.01 -17.85 -2.48
CA GLY A 29 -0.99 -17.69 -3.53
C GLY A 29 -0.37 -17.60 -4.93
N PRO A 30 -1.17 -17.37 -5.96
CA PRO A 30 -0.73 -17.36 -7.35
C PRO A 30 0.31 -16.28 -7.68
N LYS A 31 0.32 -15.16 -6.94
CA LYS A 31 1.28 -14.07 -7.17
C LYS A 31 2.53 -14.12 -6.30
N GLY A 32 2.59 -15.02 -5.32
CA GLY A 32 3.76 -15.17 -4.46
C GLY A 32 3.40 -15.57 -3.03
N THR A 33 4.36 -15.40 -2.15
CA THR A 33 4.25 -15.74 -0.73
C THR A 33 4.51 -14.51 0.13
N LEU A 34 3.69 -14.31 1.14
CA LEU A 34 3.88 -13.29 2.18
C LEU A 34 3.95 -13.96 3.54
N GLU A 35 4.85 -13.46 4.38
CA GLU A 35 5.05 -13.94 5.74
C GLU A 35 5.01 -12.77 6.71
N ARG A 36 4.39 -13.00 7.87
CA ARG A 36 4.32 -11.98 8.91
C ARG A 36 4.12 -12.60 10.28
N THR A 37 4.87 -12.11 11.27
CA THR A 37 4.61 -12.41 12.68
C THR A 37 3.58 -11.42 13.22
N LEU A 38 2.50 -11.93 13.78
CA LEU A 38 1.38 -11.15 14.30
C LEU A 38 1.41 -11.15 15.85
N PRO A 39 0.67 -10.25 16.51
CA PRO A 39 0.63 -10.19 17.97
C PRO A 39 0.24 -11.52 18.59
N SER A 40 1.07 -12.02 19.52
CA SER A 40 0.88 -13.31 20.19
C SER A 40 -0.36 -13.35 21.09
N GLU A 41 -0.88 -12.18 21.49
CA GLU A 41 -2.08 -12.09 22.32
C GLU A 41 -3.38 -12.45 21.56
N MET A 42 -3.32 -12.54 20.23
CA MET A 42 -4.48 -12.93 19.42
C MET A 42 -4.46 -14.43 19.14
N ASP A 43 -5.63 -15.04 19.16
CA ASP A 43 -5.80 -16.44 18.75
C ASP A 43 -6.28 -16.46 17.29
N ILE A 44 -5.51 -17.11 16.42
CA ILE A 44 -5.75 -17.16 14.97
C ILE A 44 -5.98 -18.62 14.60
N LYS A 45 -7.13 -18.92 14.02
CA LYS A 45 -7.52 -20.28 13.61
C LYS A 45 -7.96 -20.31 12.17
N LEU A 46 -7.62 -21.41 11.52
CA LEU A 46 -8.14 -21.75 10.20
C LEU A 46 -9.29 -22.76 10.39
N GLU A 47 -10.50 -22.35 10.05
CA GLU A 47 -11.69 -23.18 10.11
C GLU A 47 -12.24 -23.41 8.69
N GLY A 48 -11.94 -24.57 8.12
CA GLY A 48 -12.30 -24.87 6.74
C GLY A 48 -11.61 -23.94 5.74
N ALA A 49 -12.40 -23.10 5.05
CA ALA A 49 -11.91 -22.13 4.09
C ALA A 49 -11.90 -20.68 4.62
N GLU A 50 -11.95 -20.52 5.93
CA GLU A 50 -11.99 -19.19 6.56
C GLU A 50 -10.96 -19.07 7.68
N VAL A 51 -10.31 -17.92 7.77
CA VAL A 51 -9.46 -17.57 8.91
C VAL A 51 -10.25 -16.70 9.89
N ILE A 52 -10.28 -17.14 11.14
CA ILE A 52 -10.96 -16.48 12.24
C ILE A 52 -9.93 -15.98 13.24
N VAL A 53 -10.06 -14.74 13.64
CA VAL A 53 -9.21 -14.12 14.66
C VAL A 53 -10.07 -13.87 15.90
N THR A 54 -9.61 -14.34 17.07
CA THR A 54 -10.26 -14.09 18.35
C THR A 54 -9.34 -13.36 19.32
N ARG A 55 -9.93 -12.74 20.34
CA ARG A 55 -9.19 -12.01 21.38
C ARG A 55 -9.53 -12.54 22.76
N PRO A 56 -8.60 -12.52 23.74
CA PRO A 56 -8.81 -13.09 25.06
C PRO A 56 -9.76 -12.27 25.94
N ASN A 57 -9.83 -10.96 25.74
CA ASN A 57 -10.65 -10.07 26.56
C ASN A 57 -11.05 -8.79 25.82
N ASP A 58 -11.83 -7.92 26.48
CA ASP A 58 -12.39 -6.69 25.92
C ASP A 58 -11.61 -5.41 26.30
N LEU A 59 -10.36 -5.55 26.70
CA LEU A 59 -9.49 -4.40 26.95
C LEU A 59 -9.29 -3.56 25.67
N LYS A 60 -9.09 -2.27 25.80
CA LYS A 60 -8.90 -1.34 24.67
C LYS A 60 -7.78 -1.80 23.73
N LYS A 61 -6.65 -2.23 24.29
CA LYS A 61 -5.51 -2.78 23.52
C LYS A 61 -5.93 -3.98 22.70
N MET A 62 -6.64 -4.96 23.31
CA MET A 62 -7.07 -6.18 22.63
C MET A 62 -8.07 -5.91 21.51
N LYS A 63 -8.98 -4.95 21.69
CA LYS A 63 -9.90 -4.52 20.62
C LYS A 63 -9.16 -3.91 19.42
N SER A 64 -8.12 -3.14 19.67
CA SER A 64 -7.27 -2.54 18.62
C SER A 64 -6.48 -3.61 17.87
N LEU A 65 -5.80 -4.49 18.59
CA LEU A 65 -5.01 -5.59 18.00
C LEU A 65 -5.88 -6.56 17.21
N HIS A 66 -7.08 -6.87 17.69
CA HIS A 66 -8.01 -7.76 17.01
C HIS A 66 -8.35 -7.27 15.58
N GLY A 67 -8.72 -5.99 15.45
CA GLY A 67 -9.02 -5.41 14.14
C GLY A 67 -7.78 -5.28 13.24
N LEU A 68 -6.63 -4.95 13.84
CA LEU A 68 -5.36 -4.86 13.13
C LEU A 68 -4.93 -6.21 12.57
N THR A 69 -4.87 -7.25 13.42
CA THR A 69 -4.46 -8.61 13.04
C THR A 69 -5.33 -9.15 11.92
N ARG A 70 -6.65 -9.03 12.05
CA ARG A 70 -7.58 -9.44 11.00
C ARG A 70 -7.31 -8.73 9.67
N THR A 71 -7.09 -7.42 9.73
CA THR A 71 -6.85 -6.62 8.52
C THR A 71 -5.52 -6.98 7.85
N LEU A 72 -4.47 -7.25 8.64
CA LEU A 72 -3.16 -7.65 8.11
C LEU A 72 -3.25 -8.99 7.37
N ILE A 73 -3.89 -10.01 7.96
CA ILE A 73 -4.10 -11.30 7.28
C ILE A 73 -4.94 -11.12 6.00
N HIS A 74 -6.03 -10.37 6.07
CA HIS A 74 -6.85 -10.10 4.90
C HIS A 74 -6.05 -9.41 3.78
N ASN A 75 -5.20 -8.43 4.13
CA ASN A 75 -4.33 -7.79 3.17
C ASN A 75 -3.32 -8.77 2.54
N MET A 76 -2.80 -9.72 3.30
CA MET A 76 -1.91 -10.76 2.77
C MET A 76 -2.65 -11.65 1.77
N VAL A 77 -3.87 -12.11 2.12
CA VAL A 77 -4.69 -12.95 1.23
C VAL A 77 -4.99 -12.23 -0.08
N VAL A 78 -5.48 -10.99 -0.03
CA VAL A 78 -5.75 -10.17 -1.23
C VAL A 78 -4.47 -9.88 -2.02
N GLY A 79 -3.36 -9.64 -1.31
CA GLY A 79 -2.08 -9.36 -1.95
C GLY A 79 -1.56 -10.51 -2.80
N VAL A 80 -1.63 -11.75 -2.30
CA VAL A 80 -1.17 -12.93 -3.05
C VAL A 80 -2.14 -13.39 -4.14
N THR A 81 -3.41 -12.93 -4.12
CA THR A 81 -4.42 -13.20 -5.16
C THR A 81 -4.43 -12.12 -6.23
N ASP A 82 -4.92 -10.95 -5.89
CA ASP A 82 -5.15 -9.83 -6.81
C ASP A 82 -3.93 -8.92 -6.93
N GLY A 83 -3.14 -8.83 -5.86
CA GLY A 83 -2.08 -7.83 -5.70
C GLY A 83 -2.64 -6.45 -5.41
N TYR A 84 -1.73 -5.53 -5.17
CA TYR A 84 -2.06 -4.12 -4.93
C TYR A 84 -1.47 -3.23 -6.01
N LYS A 85 -2.21 -2.19 -6.35
CA LYS A 85 -1.77 -1.13 -7.26
C LYS A 85 -2.06 0.22 -6.65
N LYS A 86 -1.14 1.17 -6.83
CA LYS A 86 -1.34 2.58 -6.48
C LYS A 86 -0.90 3.44 -7.66
N GLU A 87 -1.81 4.28 -8.15
CA GLU A 87 -1.55 5.16 -9.27
C GLU A 87 -1.21 6.56 -8.79
N LEU A 88 -0.19 7.13 -9.39
CA LEU A 88 0.28 8.50 -9.16
C LEU A 88 0.25 9.26 -10.49
N GLU A 89 -0.04 10.56 -10.43
CA GLU A 89 -0.01 11.46 -11.58
C GLU A 89 1.08 12.52 -11.40
N VAL A 90 1.91 12.67 -12.42
CA VAL A 90 2.96 13.69 -12.47
C VAL A 90 2.41 14.90 -13.21
N ASN A 91 2.18 15.99 -12.51
CA ASN A 91 1.60 17.23 -13.05
C ASN A 91 2.61 18.36 -13.00
N GLY A 92 2.85 19.01 -14.12
CA GLY A 92 3.72 20.20 -14.21
C GLY A 92 4.38 20.32 -15.58
N VAL A 93 4.56 21.57 -16.03
CA VAL A 93 5.28 21.85 -17.29
C VAL A 93 6.74 21.41 -17.14
N GLY A 94 7.17 20.53 -18.04
CA GLY A 94 8.53 19.97 -18.02
C GLY A 94 8.74 18.82 -17.02
N TYR A 95 7.74 18.44 -16.21
CA TYR A 95 7.84 17.28 -15.35
C TYR A 95 7.65 16.01 -16.17
N ARG A 96 8.51 15.04 -15.94
CA ARG A 96 8.51 13.76 -16.66
C ARG A 96 8.92 12.63 -15.72
N ALA A 97 8.36 11.47 -15.94
CA ALA A 97 8.82 10.22 -15.35
C ALA A 97 9.28 9.29 -16.47
N SER A 98 10.33 8.52 -16.25
CA SER A 98 10.79 7.47 -17.15
C SER A 98 11.27 6.28 -16.34
N LYS A 99 11.22 5.09 -16.92
CA LYS A 99 11.61 3.86 -16.27
C LYS A 99 12.65 3.14 -17.13
N ALA A 100 13.76 2.75 -16.53
CA ALA A 100 14.78 1.92 -17.15
C ALA A 100 15.12 0.74 -16.23
N GLY A 101 14.67 -0.45 -16.59
CA GLY A 101 14.80 -1.64 -15.74
C GLY A 101 14.14 -1.43 -14.38
N LYS A 102 14.90 -1.45 -13.28
CA LYS A 102 14.40 -1.21 -11.91
C LYS A 102 14.52 0.24 -11.45
N VAL A 103 15.09 1.12 -12.28
CA VAL A 103 15.32 2.52 -11.92
C VAL A 103 14.21 3.39 -12.48
N LEU A 104 13.50 4.10 -11.61
CA LEU A 104 12.54 5.13 -11.92
C LEU A 104 13.25 6.49 -11.86
N THR A 105 13.30 7.20 -12.97
CA THR A 105 13.91 8.53 -13.09
C THR A 105 12.83 9.59 -13.17
N LEU A 106 12.88 10.57 -12.28
CA LEU A 106 11.91 11.65 -12.15
C LEU A 106 12.55 12.98 -12.43
N ASN A 107 12.09 13.68 -13.46
CA ASN A 107 12.46 15.06 -13.76
C ASN A 107 11.37 15.99 -13.20
N LEU A 108 11.63 16.63 -12.08
CA LEU A 108 10.65 17.39 -11.29
C LEU A 108 11.00 18.87 -11.15
N GLY A 109 11.79 19.41 -12.09
CA GLY A 109 12.23 20.80 -12.07
C GLY A 109 13.35 21.11 -11.08
N TYR A 110 14.07 20.09 -10.64
CA TYR A 110 15.35 20.22 -9.94
C TYR A 110 16.50 20.34 -10.95
N SER A 111 17.69 20.74 -10.49
CA SER A 111 18.91 20.84 -11.32
C SER A 111 19.41 19.48 -11.80
N HIS A 112 18.99 18.39 -11.16
CA HIS A 112 19.33 17.01 -11.48
C HIS A 112 18.08 16.13 -11.43
N PRO A 113 18.02 15.03 -12.18
CA PRO A 113 16.95 14.05 -12.06
C PRO A 113 17.02 13.34 -10.69
N VAL A 114 15.87 12.93 -10.18
CA VAL A 114 15.76 12.09 -9.00
C VAL A 114 15.66 10.64 -9.47
N GLU A 115 16.55 9.79 -9.02
CA GLU A 115 16.55 8.37 -9.34
C GLU A 115 16.12 7.56 -8.12
N MET A 116 15.15 6.64 -8.33
CA MET A 116 14.63 5.75 -7.31
C MET A 116 14.67 4.32 -7.84
N THR A 117 15.21 3.40 -7.04
CA THR A 117 15.21 1.97 -7.39
C THR A 117 14.02 1.29 -6.78
N ASP A 118 13.33 0.45 -7.55
CA ASP A 118 12.21 -0.33 -7.04
C ASP A 118 12.67 -1.27 -5.93
N PRO A 119 12.02 -1.25 -4.77
CA PRO A 119 12.29 -2.21 -3.70
C PRO A 119 11.91 -3.63 -4.11
N GLU A 120 12.45 -4.60 -3.40
CA GLU A 120 12.14 -6.01 -3.64
C GLU A 120 10.64 -6.32 -3.47
N GLY A 121 10.06 -6.99 -4.46
CA GLY A 121 8.64 -7.33 -4.51
C GLY A 121 7.72 -6.19 -4.97
N ILE A 122 8.28 -5.08 -5.42
CA ILE A 122 7.56 -3.94 -5.99
C ILE A 122 8.01 -3.73 -7.44
N GLU A 123 7.05 -3.40 -8.29
CA GLU A 123 7.28 -3.00 -9.67
C GLU A 123 6.61 -1.66 -9.94
N SER A 124 7.38 -0.71 -10.45
CA SER A 124 6.81 0.53 -10.95
C SER A 124 6.78 0.53 -12.48
N THR A 125 5.71 1.05 -13.06
CA THR A 125 5.57 1.26 -14.51
C THR A 125 5.18 2.71 -14.78
N VAL A 126 5.60 3.23 -15.92
CA VAL A 126 5.31 4.60 -16.34
C VAL A 126 4.48 4.56 -17.61
N ASP A 127 3.33 5.21 -17.58
CA ASP A 127 2.44 5.37 -18.73
C ASP A 127 2.11 6.86 -18.91
N GLY A 128 2.79 7.48 -19.84
CA GLY A 128 2.69 8.92 -20.06
C GLY A 128 3.07 9.74 -18.83
N ASN A 129 2.08 10.37 -18.19
CA ASN A 129 2.27 11.13 -16.95
C ASN A 129 1.84 10.36 -15.68
N LYS A 130 1.49 9.10 -15.82
CA LYS A 130 1.12 8.24 -14.70
C LYS A 130 2.26 7.31 -14.31
N ILE A 131 2.40 7.11 -13.01
CA ILE A 131 3.28 6.12 -12.41
C ILE A 131 2.38 5.12 -11.68
N ILE A 132 2.48 3.86 -12.04
CA ILE A 132 1.72 2.78 -11.43
C ILE A 132 2.69 1.95 -10.60
N VAL A 133 2.48 1.90 -9.31
CA VAL A 133 3.24 1.07 -8.36
C VAL A 133 2.43 -0.17 -8.06
N SER A 134 2.97 -1.35 -8.31
CA SER A 134 2.32 -2.64 -8.08
C SER A 134 3.16 -3.58 -7.24
N GLY A 135 2.50 -4.48 -6.51
CA GLY A 135 3.15 -5.48 -5.67
C GLY A 135 2.16 -6.32 -4.88
N ILE A 136 2.68 -7.34 -4.22
CA ILE A 136 1.86 -8.23 -3.38
C ILE A 136 1.67 -7.67 -1.96
N ASP A 137 2.61 -6.87 -1.46
CA ASP A 137 2.57 -6.30 -0.12
C ASP A 137 1.98 -4.88 -0.14
N LYS A 138 0.79 -4.73 0.47
CA LYS A 138 0.10 -3.43 0.57
C LYS A 138 0.93 -2.34 1.26
N GLU A 139 1.68 -2.71 2.30
CA GLU A 139 2.53 -1.76 3.04
C GLU A 139 3.65 -1.25 2.15
N LYS A 140 4.39 -2.15 1.49
CA LYS A 140 5.50 -1.78 0.60
C LYS A 140 5.02 -0.95 -0.59
N VAL A 141 3.90 -1.34 -1.22
CA VAL A 141 3.28 -0.56 -2.33
C VAL A 141 2.90 0.84 -1.86
N GLY A 142 2.25 0.94 -0.69
CA GLY A 142 1.84 2.23 -0.13
C GLY A 142 3.02 3.11 0.27
N GLN A 143 4.05 2.53 0.89
CA GLN A 143 5.25 3.23 1.31
C GLN A 143 6.03 3.77 0.11
N TYR A 144 6.29 2.94 -0.89
CA TYR A 144 7.02 3.36 -2.08
C TYR A 144 6.27 4.42 -2.88
N ALA A 145 4.95 4.28 -3.01
CA ALA A 145 4.12 5.32 -3.63
C ALA A 145 4.18 6.65 -2.86
N ALA A 146 4.22 6.62 -1.53
CA ALA A 146 4.38 7.81 -0.71
C ALA A 146 5.75 8.46 -0.89
N GLU A 147 6.82 7.68 -0.96
CA GLU A 147 8.18 8.15 -1.22
C GLU A 147 8.30 8.83 -2.59
N ILE A 148 7.70 8.23 -3.65
CA ILE A 148 7.63 8.86 -4.97
C ILE A 148 6.92 10.21 -4.89
N ARG A 149 5.76 10.28 -4.22
CA ARG A 149 4.99 11.51 -4.05
C ARG A 149 5.73 12.57 -3.25
N ASP A 150 6.49 12.17 -2.24
CA ASP A 150 7.23 13.09 -1.35
C ASP A 150 8.39 13.79 -2.04
N ASN A 151 8.92 13.24 -3.14
CA ASN A 151 9.95 13.91 -3.95
C ASN A 151 9.46 15.27 -4.46
N ARG A 152 8.17 15.42 -4.78
CA ARG A 152 7.58 16.71 -5.15
C ARG A 152 6.08 16.67 -4.88
N ARG A 153 5.69 17.00 -3.65
CA ARG A 153 4.27 17.10 -3.27
C ARG A 153 3.53 18.14 -4.10
N PRO A 154 2.25 17.93 -4.41
CA PRO A 154 1.47 18.87 -5.20
C PRO A 154 1.30 20.20 -4.47
N GLU A 155 1.56 21.30 -5.15
CA GLU A 155 1.39 22.63 -4.60
C GLU A 155 -0.05 23.12 -4.73
N PRO A 156 -0.53 24.00 -3.83
CA PRO A 156 -1.94 24.35 -3.75
C PRO A 156 -2.42 25.38 -4.79
N TYR A 157 -1.55 25.99 -5.59
CA TYR A 157 -1.92 27.04 -6.53
C TYR A 157 -2.22 26.49 -7.93
N LYS A 158 -1.22 25.95 -8.61
CA LYS A 158 -1.34 25.35 -9.94
C LYS A 158 -1.46 23.83 -9.91
N GLY A 159 -1.18 23.20 -8.75
CA GLY A 159 -1.23 21.77 -8.54
C GLY A 159 -0.07 21.02 -9.17
N LYS A 160 1.07 21.71 -9.37
CA LYS A 160 2.30 21.06 -9.84
C LYS A 160 2.83 20.13 -8.77
N GLY A 161 3.29 18.96 -9.17
CA GLY A 161 3.83 17.93 -8.29
C GLY A 161 3.31 16.56 -8.65
N ILE A 162 3.61 15.61 -7.79
CA ILE A 162 3.13 14.22 -7.88
C ILE A 162 1.98 14.07 -6.88
N LYS A 163 0.82 13.62 -7.34
CA LYS A 163 -0.34 13.33 -6.51
C LYS A 163 -0.82 11.89 -6.74
N TYR A 164 -1.58 11.34 -5.82
CA TYR A 164 -2.33 10.11 -6.10
C TYR A 164 -3.44 10.40 -7.13
N ALA A 165 -3.79 9.41 -7.94
CA ALA A 165 -4.85 9.57 -8.95
C ALA A 165 -6.20 9.95 -8.33
N ASP A 166 -6.48 9.44 -7.14
CA ASP A 166 -7.67 9.70 -6.34
C ASP A 166 -7.58 10.94 -5.43
N GLU A 167 -6.43 11.64 -5.42
CA GLU A 167 -6.18 12.79 -4.54
C GLU A 167 -6.75 14.08 -5.14
N VAL A 168 -7.64 14.73 -4.40
CA VAL A 168 -8.18 16.05 -4.74
C VAL A 168 -7.39 17.14 -4.02
N ILE A 169 -6.66 17.96 -4.78
CA ILE A 169 -5.86 19.05 -4.24
C ILE A 169 -6.75 20.27 -4.01
N ARG A 170 -6.87 20.68 -2.74
CA ARG A 170 -7.57 21.92 -2.39
C ARG A 170 -6.80 23.13 -2.91
N ARG A 171 -7.31 23.76 -3.97
CA ARG A 171 -6.68 24.93 -4.59
C ARG A 171 -6.86 26.18 -3.74
N LYS A 172 -5.83 27.01 -3.70
CA LYS A 172 -5.84 28.36 -3.13
C LYS A 172 -5.78 29.38 -4.25
N VAL A 173 -6.46 30.50 -4.05
CA VAL A 173 -6.35 31.66 -4.95
C VAL A 173 -5.03 32.37 -4.63
N GLY A 174 -4.22 32.61 -5.65
CA GLY A 174 -2.98 33.40 -5.50
C GLY A 174 -3.29 34.85 -5.13
N LYS A 175 -2.27 35.59 -4.73
CA LYS A 175 -2.40 37.05 -4.51
C LYS A 175 -2.84 37.71 -5.82
N THR A 176 -4.04 38.24 -5.86
CA THR A 176 -4.48 39.14 -6.89
C THR A 176 -3.76 40.50 -6.68
N GLY A 177 -2.84 40.84 -7.58
CA GLY A 177 -2.23 42.16 -7.54
C GLY A 177 -3.36 43.21 -7.58
N LYS A 178 -3.43 44.06 -6.55
CA LYS A 178 -4.25 45.28 -6.63
C LYS A 178 -3.70 46.10 -7.78
N LYS A 179 -4.51 46.29 -8.84
CA LYS A 179 -4.29 47.40 -9.79
C LYS A 179 -4.51 48.70 -9.07
#